data_f2a0430c2d4b26290944ccc811267b91
#
_entry.id   f2a0430c2d4b26290944ccc811267b91
#
_cell.length_a   1.000
_cell.length_b   1.000
_cell.length_c   1.000
_cell.angle_alpha   90.00
_cell.angle_beta   90.00
_cell.angle_gamma   90.00
#
_symmetry.space_group_name_H-M   'P 1'
#
loop_
_entity.id
_entity.type
_entity.pdbx_description
1 polymer ?
#
loop_
_entity_poly.entity_id
_entity_poly.type
_entity_poly.pdbx_seq_one_letter_code
_entity_poly.pdbx_strand_id
1 'polypeptide(L)'
;MTDPTVLHSAIGRYPHSAPVLDGQVTSLLLRLEDARIKPVSRAFAPMVREGRFEVSEMAIATFLMAKAAGKPLVLLPVVMAARFQEAALLCRADSPVAGPIDLAGRRLGVRAYSQTTGMWLRGCLLEEFGLRPSDLHWVTFEDAHLAEYRDPPWAERAPAGSDMMAMLEKGALDAVIVGNDVPEDPKLRTVFPDPVAAGEAFRARYGFKPVNHLLVMRGDVVARRPDLAAELVRLFRDAPMTGHAALDPALLLASRFCAEQQL
;
A
#
# COMPACT_ATOMS: atom_id res chain seq x y z
N MET A 1 -18.71 25.97 25.66
CA MET A 1 -18.37 25.07 24.53
C MET A 1 -17.13 24.33 24.95
N THR A 2 -17.12 22.99 24.91
CA THR A 2 -15.92 22.20 25.23
C THR A 2 -14.92 22.35 24.06
N ASP A 3 -13.63 22.45 24.40
CA ASP A 3 -12.57 22.50 23.39
C ASP A 3 -12.60 21.23 22.51
N PRO A 4 -12.26 21.33 21.22
CA PRO A 4 -12.16 20.18 20.32
C PRO A 4 -11.16 19.13 20.85
N THR A 5 -11.49 17.86 20.74
CA THR A 5 -10.56 16.76 21.08
C THR A 5 -9.37 16.79 20.11
N VAL A 6 -8.16 16.86 20.62
CA VAL A 6 -6.95 16.76 19.82
C VAL A 6 -6.65 15.29 19.54
N LEU A 7 -6.46 14.92 18.26
CA LEU A 7 -6.05 13.58 17.83
C LEU A 7 -4.69 13.68 17.16
N HIS A 8 -3.67 13.01 17.72
CA HIS A 8 -2.37 12.88 17.06
C HIS A 8 -2.49 11.99 15.83
N SER A 9 -2.04 12.49 14.71
CA SER A 9 -2.23 11.83 13.43
C SER A 9 -0.94 11.69 12.62
N ALA A 10 -0.93 10.73 11.69
CA ALA A 10 0.09 10.58 10.66
C ALA A 10 -0.59 10.35 9.32
N ILE A 11 -0.76 11.40 8.54
CA ILE A 11 -1.53 11.41 7.30
C ILE A 11 -0.70 12.07 6.19
N GLY A 12 -0.67 11.43 5.02
CA GLY A 12 -0.02 11.97 3.84
C GLY A 12 -0.72 13.26 3.35
N ARG A 13 0.10 14.19 2.88
CA ARG A 13 -0.43 15.46 2.37
C ARG A 13 -0.69 15.34 0.87
N TYR A 14 -1.95 15.21 0.52
CA TYR A 14 -2.48 15.12 -0.84
C TYR A 14 -3.44 16.28 -1.12
N PRO A 15 -3.83 16.55 -2.37
CA PRO A 15 -4.83 17.56 -2.67
C PRO A 15 -6.14 17.43 -1.85
N HIS A 16 -6.57 16.20 -1.59
CA HIS A 16 -7.79 15.92 -0.81
C HIS A 16 -7.59 15.88 0.70
N SER A 17 -6.38 15.67 1.22
CA SER A 17 -6.11 15.70 2.67
C SER A 17 -5.63 17.07 3.17
N ALA A 18 -5.01 17.86 2.29
CA ALA A 18 -4.46 19.15 2.64
C ALA A 18 -5.50 20.12 3.27
N PRO A 19 -6.72 20.24 2.75
CA PRO A 19 -7.72 21.14 3.35
C PRO A 19 -8.08 20.79 4.80
N VAL A 20 -8.09 19.49 5.13
CA VAL A 20 -8.33 19.01 6.51
C VAL A 20 -7.12 19.31 7.40
N LEU A 21 -5.92 18.97 6.91
CA LEU A 21 -4.66 19.15 7.65
C LEU A 21 -4.29 20.63 7.86
N ASP A 22 -4.74 21.51 6.96
CA ASP A 22 -4.52 22.97 7.03
C ASP A 22 -5.62 23.71 7.79
N GLY A 23 -6.65 22.99 8.27
CA GLY A 23 -7.75 23.60 8.99
C GLY A 23 -8.68 24.45 8.10
N GLN A 24 -8.71 24.19 6.80
CA GLN A 24 -9.69 24.80 5.88
C GLN A 24 -11.05 24.08 5.99
N VAL A 25 -11.03 22.77 6.21
CA VAL A 25 -12.19 21.97 6.61
C VAL A 25 -12.07 21.68 8.10
N THR A 26 -12.99 22.19 8.89
CA THR A 26 -12.89 22.18 10.36
C THR A 26 -14.00 21.37 11.02
N SER A 27 -13.78 21.05 12.29
CA SER A 27 -14.75 20.42 13.18
C SER A 27 -14.80 21.14 14.52
N LEU A 28 -15.99 21.17 15.13
CA LEU A 28 -16.16 21.57 16.51
C LEU A 28 -15.86 20.44 17.51
N LEU A 29 -15.78 19.20 17.03
CA LEU A 29 -15.59 18.00 17.88
C LEU A 29 -14.12 17.61 18.01
N LEU A 30 -13.32 17.78 16.94
CA LEU A 30 -11.93 17.33 16.91
C LEU A 30 -11.01 18.29 16.14
N ARG A 31 -9.72 18.18 16.45
CA ARG A 31 -8.62 18.79 15.70
C ARG A 31 -7.52 17.75 15.48
N LEU A 32 -6.99 17.66 14.27
CA LEU A 32 -5.84 16.82 13.98
C LEU A 32 -4.54 17.56 14.31
N GLU A 33 -3.64 16.89 15.02
CA GLU A 33 -2.26 17.29 15.20
C GLU A 33 -1.39 16.31 14.42
N ASP A 34 -1.03 16.70 13.19
CA ASP A 34 -0.32 15.82 12.27
C ASP A 34 1.18 15.80 12.52
N ALA A 35 1.75 14.59 12.63
CA ALA A 35 3.18 14.37 12.88
C ALA A 35 4.08 14.71 11.69
N ARG A 36 3.52 15.02 10.52
CA ARG A 36 4.22 15.45 9.29
C ARG A 36 5.32 14.48 8.83
N ILE A 37 5.08 13.16 9.01
CA ILE A 37 6.05 12.13 8.65
C ILE A 37 6.14 11.99 7.13
N LYS A 38 7.37 12.02 6.61
CA LYS A 38 7.65 11.88 5.17
C LYS A 38 8.75 10.83 4.92
N PRO A 39 8.52 9.87 4.01
CA PRO A 39 7.22 9.50 3.45
C PRO A 39 6.28 8.95 4.54
N VAL A 40 4.96 9.07 4.34
CA VAL A 40 3.95 8.67 5.33
C VAL A 40 4.03 7.18 5.68
N SER A 41 4.54 6.34 4.79
CA SER A 41 4.75 4.91 5.02
C SER A 41 5.65 4.61 6.24
N ARG A 42 6.50 5.55 6.66
CA ARG A 42 7.30 5.43 7.90
C ARG A 42 6.45 5.43 9.19
N ALA A 43 5.19 5.85 9.09
CA ALA A 43 4.25 5.82 10.21
C ALA A 43 3.57 4.46 10.38
N PHE A 44 3.57 3.58 9.36
CA PHE A 44 2.77 2.36 9.35
C PHE A 44 3.25 1.34 10.40
N ALA A 45 4.53 1.05 10.47
CA ALA A 45 5.08 0.15 11.48
C ALA A 45 4.88 0.69 12.91
N PRO A 46 5.19 1.95 13.25
CA PRO A 46 4.88 2.55 14.55
C PRO A 46 3.40 2.48 14.92
N MET A 47 2.49 2.70 13.95
CA MET A 47 1.06 2.60 14.21
C MET A 47 0.64 1.16 14.55
N VAL A 48 1.10 0.17 13.77
CA VAL A 48 0.73 -1.24 13.96
C VAL A 48 1.37 -1.84 15.21
N ARG A 49 2.64 -1.50 15.49
CA ARG A 49 3.42 -2.12 16.57
C ARG A 49 3.16 -1.47 17.92
N GLU A 50 2.95 -0.16 17.94
CA GLU A 50 2.94 0.65 19.18
C GLU A 50 1.60 1.38 19.39
N GLY A 51 0.73 1.48 18.36
CA GLY A 51 -0.46 2.33 18.43
C GLY A 51 -0.11 3.81 18.60
N ARG A 52 0.99 4.26 17.98
CA ARG A 52 1.62 5.56 18.25
C ARG A 52 0.71 6.75 18.01
N PHE A 53 -0.24 6.62 17.07
CA PHE A 53 -1.17 7.68 16.69
C PHE A 53 -2.61 7.29 17.01
N GLU A 54 -3.49 8.26 17.26
CA GLU A 54 -4.94 8.02 17.33
C GLU A 54 -5.51 7.75 15.94
N VAL A 55 -4.97 8.42 14.92
CA VAL A 55 -5.39 8.31 13.51
C VAL A 55 -4.16 8.18 12.63
N SER A 56 -4.19 7.28 11.66
CA SER A 56 -3.08 7.14 10.70
C SER A 56 -3.58 6.74 9.32
N GLU A 57 -2.91 7.23 8.29
CA GLU A 57 -2.92 6.56 7.00
C GLU A 57 -2.25 5.19 7.13
N MET A 58 -2.74 4.21 6.39
CA MET A 58 -2.25 2.83 6.45
C MET A 58 -2.36 2.15 5.09
N ALA A 59 -1.33 1.40 4.71
CA ALA A 59 -1.39 0.53 3.54
C ALA A 59 -2.43 -0.58 3.73
N ILE A 60 -3.25 -0.88 2.71
CA ILE A 60 -4.35 -1.87 2.82
C ILE A 60 -3.83 -3.26 3.22
N ALA A 61 -2.72 -3.75 2.63
CA ALA A 61 -2.13 -5.02 3.02
C ALA A 61 -1.71 -5.01 4.50
N THR A 62 -1.03 -3.95 4.96
CA THR A 62 -0.66 -3.80 6.38
C THR A 62 -1.86 -3.81 7.29
N PHE A 63 -2.95 -3.13 6.93
CA PHE A 63 -4.19 -3.14 7.71
C PHE A 63 -4.79 -4.55 7.80
N LEU A 64 -4.91 -5.27 6.67
CA LEU A 64 -5.48 -6.62 6.65
C LEU A 64 -4.65 -7.60 7.48
N MET A 65 -3.32 -7.58 7.34
CA MET A 65 -2.38 -8.35 8.15
C MET A 65 -2.52 -8.00 9.64
N ALA A 66 -2.63 -6.72 9.98
CA ALA A 66 -2.81 -6.26 11.36
C ALA A 66 -4.14 -6.77 11.94
N LYS A 67 -5.22 -6.79 11.16
CA LYS A 67 -6.53 -7.34 11.58
C LYS A 67 -6.45 -8.84 11.80
N ALA A 68 -5.81 -9.58 10.91
CA ALA A 68 -5.58 -11.02 11.05
C ALA A 68 -4.75 -11.34 12.32
N ALA A 69 -3.79 -10.48 12.67
CA ALA A 69 -2.99 -10.56 13.90
C ALA A 69 -3.69 -9.98 15.15
N GLY A 70 -4.99 -9.65 15.08
CA GLY A 70 -5.76 -9.15 16.22
C GLY A 70 -5.40 -7.74 16.70
N LYS A 71 -4.69 -6.93 15.90
CA LYS A 71 -4.35 -5.56 16.29
C LYS A 71 -5.63 -4.70 16.40
N PRO A 72 -5.75 -3.85 17.43
CA PRO A 72 -6.96 -3.07 17.72
C PRO A 72 -7.03 -1.82 16.81
N LEU A 73 -7.06 -2.02 15.50
CA LEU A 73 -7.25 -0.97 14.50
C LEU A 73 -8.66 -1.02 13.91
N VAL A 74 -9.26 0.13 13.69
CA VAL A 74 -10.55 0.29 13.02
C VAL A 74 -10.32 1.02 11.71
N LEU A 75 -10.83 0.45 10.61
CA LEU A 75 -10.84 1.09 9.30
C LEU A 75 -11.92 2.17 9.28
N LEU A 76 -11.55 3.34 8.79
CA LEU A 76 -12.50 4.36 8.38
C LEU A 76 -12.72 4.27 6.86
N PRO A 77 -13.95 4.45 6.36
CA PRO A 77 -14.24 4.33 4.93
C PRO A 77 -13.73 5.57 4.15
N VAL A 78 -12.43 5.81 4.24
CA VAL A 78 -11.71 6.89 3.58
C VAL A 78 -10.51 6.30 2.84
N VAL A 79 -10.56 6.36 1.51
CA VAL A 79 -9.44 5.95 0.66
C VAL A 79 -8.45 7.11 0.54
N MET A 80 -7.22 6.90 0.96
CA MET A 80 -6.16 7.92 0.93
C MET A 80 -5.36 7.88 -0.36
N ALA A 81 -5.14 6.67 -0.91
CA ALA A 81 -4.45 6.49 -2.18
C ALA A 81 -4.99 5.27 -2.94
N ALA A 82 -5.24 5.44 -4.23
CA ALA A 82 -5.60 4.37 -5.16
C ALA A 82 -4.92 4.61 -6.52
N ARG A 83 -4.28 3.59 -7.08
CA ARG A 83 -3.60 3.68 -8.37
C ARG A 83 -3.48 2.31 -9.03
N PHE A 84 -3.26 2.29 -10.33
CA PHE A 84 -2.81 1.10 -11.04
C PHE A 84 -1.36 0.77 -10.64
N GLN A 85 -1.01 -0.51 -10.63
CA GLN A 85 0.27 -0.97 -10.09
C GLN A 85 1.26 -1.39 -11.18
N GLU A 86 0.77 -1.63 -12.38
CA GLU A 86 1.48 -2.28 -13.50
C GLU A 86 2.73 -1.52 -13.93
N ALA A 87 2.69 -0.18 -13.87
CA ALA A 87 3.84 0.67 -14.14
C ALA A 87 4.96 0.57 -13.09
N ALA A 88 4.67 0.01 -11.91
CA ALA A 88 5.66 -0.16 -10.85
C ALA A 88 6.49 -1.45 -10.97
N LEU A 89 6.20 -2.33 -11.91
CA LEU A 89 6.97 -3.54 -12.19
C LEU A 89 7.94 -3.27 -13.33
N LEU A 90 9.22 -3.13 -12.99
CA LEU A 90 10.28 -2.70 -13.91
C LEU A 90 11.30 -3.81 -14.17
N CYS A 91 11.87 -3.81 -15.36
CA CYS A 91 13.06 -4.58 -15.71
C CYS A 91 14.05 -3.67 -16.45
N ARG A 92 15.27 -4.18 -16.72
CA ARG A 92 16.21 -3.48 -17.58
C ARG A 92 15.67 -3.38 -19.02
N ALA A 93 16.00 -2.32 -19.71
CA ALA A 93 15.58 -2.11 -21.11
C ALA A 93 16.08 -3.21 -22.04
N ASP A 94 17.28 -3.77 -21.78
CA ASP A 94 17.91 -4.86 -22.51
C ASP A 94 17.53 -6.28 -22.00
N SER A 95 16.60 -6.36 -21.04
CA SER A 95 16.14 -7.65 -20.48
C SER A 95 15.42 -8.50 -21.52
N PRO A 96 15.62 -9.84 -21.52
CA PRO A 96 14.86 -10.76 -22.36
C PRO A 96 13.40 -10.94 -21.94
N VAL A 97 12.97 -10.36 -20.79
CA VAL A 97 11.60 -10.41 -20.29
C VAL A 97 10.71 -9.56 -21.19
N ALA A 98 9.98 -10.13 -22.14
CA ALA A 98 9.13 -9.38 -23.07
C ALA A 98 7.75 -9.03 -22.45
N GLY A 99 7.32 -9.75 -21.42
CA GLY A 99 6.06 -9.51 -20.73
C GLY A 99 5.95 -10.28 -19.41
N PRO A 100 4.82 -10.15 -18.69
CA PRO A 100 4.65 -10.76 -17.38
C PRO A 100 4.85 -12.28 -17.34
N ILE A 101 4.45 -13.00 -18.39
CA ILE A 101 4.58 -14.47 -18.44
C ILE A 101 6.05 -14.95 -18.38
N ASP A 102 6.98 -14.12 -18.85
CA ASP A 102 8.41 -14.45 -18.86
C ASP A 102 9.07 -14.33 -17.49
N LEU A 103 8.31 -13.92 -16.48
CA LEU A 103 8.78 -13.84 -15.10
C LEU A 103 8.85 -15.22 -14.39
N ALA A 104 8.27 -16.28 -14.96
CA ALA A 104 8.34 -17.61 -14.38
C ALA A 104 9.80 -18.03 -14.10
N GLY A 105 10.09 -18.43 -12.86
CA GLY A 105 11.42 -18.79 -12.40
C GLY A 105 12.43 -17.63 -12.25
N ARG A 106 11.99 -16.39 -12.46
CA ARG A 106 12.85 -15.19 -12.36
C ARG A 106 12.99 -14.68 -10.94
N ARG A 107 14.05 -13.90 -10.72
CA ARG A 107 14.34 -13.23 -9.44
C ARG A 107 13.78 -11.82 -9.44
N LEU A 108 12.84 -11.57 -8.55
CA LEU A 108 12.14 -10.28 -8.44
C LEU A 108 12.46 -9.60 -7.11
N GLY A 109 12.93 -8.36 -7.20
CA GLY A 109 13.15 -7.51 -6.03
C GLY A 109 11.87 -6.78 -5.61
N VAL A 110 11.59 -6.75 -4.32
CA VAL A 110 10.54 -5.95 -3.71
C VAL A 110 11.00 -5.45 -2.35
N ARG A 111 10.72 -4.20 -1.99
CA ARG A 111 11.16 -3.62 -0.72
C ARG A 111 10.84 -4.52 0.48
N ALA A 112 9.60 -4.91 0.64
CA ALA A 112 9.15 -5.93 1.59
C ALA A 112 8.11 -6.82 0.90
N TYR A 113 8.08 -8.12 1.18
CA TYR A 113 7.11 -9.03 0.57
C TYR A 113 5.67 -8.59 0.85
N SER A 114 5.40 -8.04 2.04
CA SER A 114 4.10 -7.49 2.45
C SER A 114 3.75 -6.13 1.86
N GLN A 115 4.57 -5.57 0.95
CA GLN A 115 4.27 -4.29 0.30
C GLN A 115 2.97 -4.38 -0.52
N THR A 116 2.06 -3.41 -0.34
CA THR A 116 0.76 -3.38 -1.03
C THR A 116 0.87 -3.42 -2.55
N THR A 117 1.81 -2.67 -3.15
CA THR A 117 2.07 -2.74 -4.60
C THR A 117 2.42 -4.16 -5.03
N GLY A 118 3.29 -4.83 -4.26
CA GLY A 118 3.66 -6.22 -4.50
C GLY A 118 2.47 -7.17 -4.36
N MET A 119 1.63 -6.99 -3.33
CA MET A 119 0.40 -7.79 -3.15
C MET A 119 -0.53 -7.67 -4.36
N TRP A 120 -0.83 -6.46 -4.83
CA TRP A 120 -1.68 -6.26 -6.01
C TRP A 120 -1.07 -6.86 -7.27
N LEU A 121 0.23 -6.62 -7.53
CA LEU A 121 0.92 -7.16 -8.71
C LEU A 121 0.96 -8.69 -8.70
N ARG A 122 1.26 -9.33 -7.57
CA ARG A 122 1.22 -10.80 -7.47
C ARG A 122 -0.18 -11.35 -7.74
N GLY A 123 -1.22 -10.65 -7.25
CA GLY A 123 -2.59 -11.00 -7.55
C GLY A 123 -2.90 -10.91 -9.05
N CYS A 124 -2.48 -9.82 -9.72
CA CYS A 124 -2.63 -9.66 -11.17
C CYS A 124 -1.85 -10.75 -11.93
N LEU A 125 -0.60 -11.03 -11.54
CA LEU A 125 0.22 -12.08 -12.16
C LEU A 125 -0.44 -13.46 -12.06
N LEU A 126 -1.06 -13.77 -10.93
CA LEU A 126 -1.80 -15.02 -10.75
C LEU A 126 -3.07 -15.06 -11.60
N GLU A 127 -3.89 -14.03 -11.51
CA GLU A 127 -5.23 -14.02 -12.14
C GLU A 127 -5.20 -13.91 -13.67
N GLU A 128 -4.21 -13.20 -14.22
CA GLU A 128 -4.15 -12.91 -15.66
C GLU A 128 -3.15 -13.80 -16.39
N PHE A 129 -2.08 -14.21 -15.71
CA PHE A 129 -0.99 -14.98 -16.34
C PHE A 129 -0.78 -16.36 -15.72
N GLY A 130 -1.55 -16.74 -14.70
CA GLY A 130 -1.43 -18.02 -14.01
C GLY A 130 -0.14 -18.19 -13.19
N LEU A 131 0.62 -17.11 -12.97
CA LEU A 131 1.88 -17.11 -12.22
C LEU A 131 1.60 -17.02 -10.71
N ARG A 132 1.77 -18.14 -10.01
CA ARG A 132 1.69 -18.14 -8.55
C ARG A 132 2.89 -17.41 -7.95
N PRO A 133 2.74 -16.82 -6.75
CA PRO A 133 3.89 -16.24 -6.03
C PRO A 133 5.06 -17.19 -5.86
N SER A 134 4.79 -18.50 -5.69
CA SER A 134 5.81 -19.56 -5.59
C SER A 134 6.51 -19.92 -6.90
N ASP A 135 6.00 -19.48 -8.03
CA ASP A 135 6.64 -19.73 -9.35
C ASP A 135 7.75 -18.69 -9.64
N LEU A 136 7.96 -17.73 -8.72
CA LEU A 136 8.97 -16.68 -8.80
C LEU A 136 9.89 -16.74 -7.56
N HIS A 137 11.10 -16.21 -7.69
CA HIS A 137 12.05 -16.07 -6.57
C HIS A 137 12.03 -14.60 -6.08
N TRP A 138 11.45 -14.37 -4.93
CA TRP A 138 11.33 -13.02 -4.36
C TRP A 138 12.56 -12.69 -3.52
N VAL A 139 13.06 -11.47 -3.69
CA VAL A 139 14.16 -10.91 -2.89
C VAL A 139 13.67 -9.67 -2.17
N THR A 140 13.75 -9.68 -0.83
CA THR A 140 13.23 -8.60 0.04
C THR A 140 14.37 -7.84 0.71
N PHE A 141 14.16 -6.54 0.97
CA PHE A 141 15.19 -5.62 1.47
C PHE A 141 14.85 -5.04 2.84
N GLU A 142 13.57 -4.98 3.18
CA GLU A 142 13.08 -4.41 4.45
C GLU A 142 12.15 -5.40 5.16
N ASP A 143 12.01 -5.22 6.46
CA ASP A 143 11.05 -5.98 7.26
C ASP A 143 9.62 -5.55 6.98
N ALA A 144 8.69 -6.47 7.20
CA ALA A 144 7.26 -6.16 7.20
C ALA A 144 6.93 -5.17 8.33
N HIS A 145 5.84 -4.42 8.17
CA HIS A 145 5.35 -3.52 9.20
C HIS A 145 4.92 -4.25 10.48
N LEU A 146 4.41 -5.49 10.35
CA LEU A 146 4.12 -6.38 11.48
C LEU A 146 5.38 -7.12 11.91
N ALA A 147 5.72 -7.05 13.20
CA ALA A 147 6.94 -7.67 13.72
C ALA A 147 6.86 -9.21 13.77
N GLU A 148 5.66 -9.76 13.92
CA GLU A 148 5.38 -11.19 13.98
C GLU A 148 5.31 -11.88 12.62
N TYR A 149 5.18 -11.12 11.52
CA TYR A 149 5.12 -11.67 10.17
C TYR A 149 6.47 -12.26 9.73
N ARG A 150 6.41 -13.33 8.96
CA ARG A 150 7.59 -13.95 8.31
C ARG A 150 7.29 -14.14 6.84
N ASP A 151 8.28 -13.81 6.00
CA ASP A 151 8.19 -13.99 4.57
C ASP A 151 8.02 -15.50 4.23
N PRO A 152 7.25 -15.85 3.18
CA PRO A 152 7.04 -17.23 2.76
C PRO A 152 8.33 -17.88 2.22
N PRO A 153 8.38 -19.23 2.07
CA PRO A 153 9.59 -19.94 1.68
C PRO A 153 10.19 -19.56 0.31
N TRP A 154 9.40 -18.97 -0.57
CA TRP A 154 9.84 -18.49 -1.90
C TRP A 154 10.35 -17.05 -1.89
N ALA A 155 10.46 -16.43 -0.72
CA ALA A 155 11.01 -15.10 -0.54
C ALA A 155 12.23 -15.14 0.39
N GLU A 156 13.35 -14.64 -0.12
CA GLU A 156 14.60 -14.56 0.62
C GLU A 156 14.95 -13.10 0.95
N ARG A 157 15.66 -12.90 2.05
CA ARG A 157 16.19 -11.59 2.41
C ARG A 157 17.50 -11.34 1.66
N ALA A 158 17.61 -10.19 0.99
CA ALA A 158 18.86 -9.71 0.44
C ALA A 158 19.93 -9.54 1.53
N PRO A 159 21.22 -9.73 1.23
CA PRO A 159 22.30 -9.42 2.16
C PRO A 159 22.20 -7.99 2.71
N ALA A 160 22.61 -7.79 3.97
CA ALA A 160 22.56 -6.47 4.59
C ALA A 160 23.33 -5.42 3.75
N GLY A 161 22.76 -4.25 3.59
CA GLY A 161 23.34 -3.17 2.78
C GLY A 161 23.18 -3.33 1.26
N SER A 162 22.46 -4.36 0.79
CA SER A 162 22.12 -4.49 -0.63
C SER A 162 21.18 -3.38 -1.07
N ASP A 163 21.41 -2.87 -2.28
CA ASP A 163 20.52 -1.92 -2.95
C ASP A 163 19.78 -2.63 -4.09
N MET A 164 18.45 -2.54 -4.09
CA MET A 164 17.57 -3.24 -5.03
C MET A 164 17.82 -2.81 -6.48
N MET A 165 17.98 -1.51 -6.72
CA MET A 165 18.20 -0.99 -8.07
C MET A 165 19.58 -1.34 -8.58
N ALA A 166 20.61 -1.28 -7.74
CA ALA A 166 21.95 -1.72 -8.10
C ALA A 166 22.01 -3.24 -8.42
N MET A 167 21.22 -4.06 -7.72
CA MET A 167 21.09 -5.48 -8.02
C MET A 167 20.40 -5.73 -9.37
N LEU A 168 19.37 -4.93 -9.70
CA LEU A 168 18.74 -4.99 -11.03
C LEU A 168 19.72 -4.59 -12.14
N GLU A 169 20.45 -3.49 -11.96
CA GLU A 169 21.43 -3.01 -12.94
C GLU A 169 22.52 -4.04 -13.23
N LYS A 170 23.00 -4.74 -12.19
CA LYS A 170 24.00 -5.80 -12.30
C LYS A 170 23.44 -7.14 -12.80
N GLY A 171 22.14 -7.25 -13.02
CA GLY A 171 21.49 -8.50 -13.46
C GLY A 171 21.37 -9.57 -12.37
N ALA A 172 21.55 -9.20 -11.09
CA ALA A 172 21.28 -10.11 -9.96
C ALA A 172 19.77 -10.23 -9.67
N LEU A 173 18.97 -9.30 -10.19
CA LEU A 173 17.52 -9.36 -10.28
C LEU A 173 17.09 -9.22 -11.74
N ASP A 174 16.04 -9.92 -12.14
CA ASP A 174 15.45 -9.82 -13.48
C ASP A 174 14.45 -8.68 -13.57
N ALA A 175 13.71 -8.43 -12.47
CA ALA A 175 12.74 -7.34 -12.37
C ALA A 175 12.63 -6.85 -10.92
N VAL A 176 12.04 -5.68 -10.73
CA VAL A 176 11.81 -5.09 -9.41
C VAL A 176 10.42 -4.46 -9.32
N ILE A 177 9.84 -4.49 -8.13
CA ILE A 177 8.63 -3.74 -7.80
C ILE A 177 9.04 -2.50 -7.01
N VAL A 178 8.91 -1.34 -7.66
CA VAL A 178 9.15 -0.04 -7.02
C VAL A 178 7.91 0.48 -6.27
N GLY A 179 8.06 1.57 -5.57
CA GLY A 179 6.97 2.23 -4.86
C GLY A 179 6.18 3.20 -5.74
N ASN A 180 5.84 4.35 -5.16
CA ASN A 180 5.13 5.42 -5.86
C ASN A 180 6.03 6.16 -6.86
N ASP A 181 7.32 6.24 -6.54
CA ASP A 181 8.30 6.98 -7.32
C ASP A 181 8.92 6.01 -8.33
N VAL A 182 8.31 5.94 -9.52
CA VAL A 182 8.85 5.18 -10.65
C VAL A 182 10.00 5.99 -11.24
N PRO A 183 11.23 5.46 -11.29
CA PRO A 183 12.36 6.21 -11.82
C PRO A 183 12.22 6.45 -13.33
N GLU A 184 12.51 7.67 -13.77
CA GLU A 184 12.65 8.03 -15.18
C GLU A 184 14.10 7.74 -15.61
N ASP A 185 14.37 6.50 -15.96
CA ASP A 185 15.69 6.04 -16.41
C ASP A 185 15.54 5.29 -17.76
N PRO A 186 16.18 5.72 -18.85
CA PRO A 186 16.09 5.07 -20.14
C PRO A 186 16.68 3.64 -20.16
N LYS A 187 17.44 3.26 -19.14
CA LYS A 187 17.93 1.88 -18.95
C LYS A 187 16.85 0.94 -18.39
N LEU A 188 15.70 1.47 -17.99
CA LEU A 188 14.60 0.72 -17.41
C LEU A 188 13.37 0.78 -18.33
N ARG A 189 12.55 -0.24 -18.23
CA ARG A 189 11.20 -0.26 -18.82
C ARG A 189 10.26 -1.04 -17.94
N THR A 190 8.97 -0.84 -18.16
CA THR A 190 7.93 -1.66 -17.52
C THR A 190 7.95 -3.09 -18.08
N VAL A 191 7.68 -4.06 -17.22
CA VAL A 191 7.48 -5.47 -17.63
C VAL A 191 6.18 -5.61 -18.43
N PHE A 192 5.14 -4.84 -18.06
CA PHE A 192 3.92 -4.74 -18.87
C PHE A 192 4.23 -3.87 -20.09
N PRO A 193 4.05 -4.37 -21.33
CA PRO A 193 4.30 -3.57 -22.54
C PRO A 193 3.47 -2.29 -22.59
N ASP A 194 2.22 -2.36 -22.13
CA ASP A 194 1.32 -1.22 -21.95
C ASP A 194 0.71 -1.28 -20.54
N PRO A 195 1.37 -0.64 -19.55
CA PRO A 195 0.89 -0.66 -18.17
C PRO A 195 -0.42 0.13 -17.97
N VAL A 196 -0.71 1.09 -18.86
CA VAL A 196 -1.97 1.85 -18.80
C VAL A 196 -3.14 0.98 -19.23
N ALA A 197 -3.01 0.30 -20.38
CA ALA A 197 -4.02 -0.63 -20.88
C ALA A 197 -4.24 -1.79 -19.87
N ALA A 198 -3.18 -2.32 -19.27
CA ALA A 198 -3.28 -3.37 -18.25
C ALA A 198 -4.04 -2.88 -17.01
N GLY A 199 -3.77 -1.69 -16.51
CA GLY A 199 -4.50 -1.09 -15.39
C GLY A 199 -5.98 -0.84 -15.72
N GLU A 200 -6.31 -0.39 -16.93
CA GLU A 200 -7.69 -0.23 -17.36
C GLU A 200 -8.41 -1.58 -17.52
N ALA A 201 -7.72 -2.64 -17.95
CA ALA A 201 -8.25 -3.99 -17.97
C ALA A 201 -8.57 -4.48 -16.55
N PHE A 202 -7.70 -4.22 -15.56
CA PHE A 202 -8.00 -4.46 -14.15
C PHE A 202 -9.30 -3.75 -13.73
N ARG A 203 -9.42 -2.46 -14.02
CA ARG A 203 -10.61 -1.67 -13.67
C ARG A 203 -11.87 -2.22 -14.35
N ALA A 204 -11.78 -2.61 -15.61
CA ALA A 204 -12.90 -3.21 -16.34
C ALA A 204 -13.34 -4.54 -15.71
N ARG A 205 -12.39 -5.37 -15.26
CA ARG A 205 -12.66 -6.67 -14.64
C ARG A 205 -13.25 -6.56 -13.23
N TYR A 206 -12.72 -5.67 -12.39
CA TYR A 206 -13.04 -5.63 -10.95
C TYR A 206 -13.91 -4.43 -10.55
N GLY A 207 -14.11 -3.45 -11.42
CA GLY A 207 -14.99 -2.30 -11.18
C GLY A 207 -14.35 -1.17 -10.33
N PHE A 208 -13.06 -1.30 -9.94
CA PHE A 208 -12.37 -0.30 -9.13
C PHE A 208 -10.90 -0.16 -9.51
N LYS A 209 -10.28 0.92 -9.06
CA LYS A 209 -8.83 1.12 -9.09
C LYS A 209 -8.21 0.56 -7.80
N PRO A 210 -7.11 -0.22 -7.87
CA PRO A 210 -6.47 -0.80 -6.70
C PRO A 210 -6.23 0.22 -5.59
N VAL A 211 -6.74 -0.06 -4.39
CA VAL A 211 -6.57 0.78 -3.20
C VAL A 211 -5.22 0.49 -2.57
N ASN A 212 -4.41 1.53 -2.38
CA ASN A 212 -3.12 1.42 -1.73
C ASN A 212 -3.19 1.76 -0.25
N HIS A 213 -3.79 2.91 0.07
CA HIS A 213 -3.83 3.40 1.44
C HIS A 213 -5.24 3.80 1.86
N LEU A 214 -5.50 3.60 3.12
CA LEU A 214 -6.76 3.83 3.83
C LEU A 214 -6.50 4.70 5.06
N LEU A 215 -7.55 5.26 5.64
CA LEU A 215 -7.49 5.90 6.94
C LEU A 215 -7.89 4.87 8.02
N VAL A 216 -7.08 4.77 9.07
CA VAL A 216 -7.35 3.90 10.22
C VAL A 216 -7.33 4.70 11.51
N MET A 217 -8.09 4.23 12.49
CA MET A 217 -8.15 4.81 13.83
C MET A 217 -7.88 3.73 14.87
N ARG A 218 -7.27 4.10 16.00
CA ARG A 218 -7.02 3.19 17.10
C ARG A 218 -8.35 2.76 17.75
N GLY A 219 -8.51 1.45 17.96
CA GLY A 219 -9.78 0.84 18.39
C GLY A 219 -10.27 1.32 19.74
N ASP A 220 -9.37 1.59 20.69
CA ASP A 220 -9.73 2.11 22.01
C ASP A 220 -10.30 3.54 21.95
N VAL A 221 -9.84 4.35 20.97
CA VAL A 221 -10.38 5.70 20.74
C VAL A 221 -11.79 5.60 20.16
N VAL A 222 -11.98 4.72 19.17
CA VAL A 222 -13.32 4.50 18.56
C VAL A 222 -14.31 3.96 19.59
N ALA A 223 -13.87 3.03 20.46
CA ALA A 223 -14.75 2.46 21.50
C ALA A 223 -15.21 3.50 22.52
N ARG A 224 -14.33 4.46 22.89
CA ARG A 224 -14.67 5.54 23.82
C ARG A 224 -15.44 6.69 23.17
N ARG A 225 -15.13 7.01 21.90
CA ARG A 225 -15.63 8.18 21.19
C ARG A 225 -15.93 7.84 19.73
N PRO A 226 -16.98 7.06 19.46
CA PRO A 226 -17.39 6.70 18.09
C PRO A 226 -17.81 7.91 17.25
N ASP A 227 -18.24 8.99 17.88
CA ASP A 227 -18.56 10.27 17.26
C ASP A 227 -17.36 10.89 16.54
N LEU A 228 -16.14 10.72 17.08
CA LEU A 228 -14.91 11.23 16.43
C LEU A 228 -14.58 10.47 15.14
N ALA A 229 -14.84 9.17 15.10
CA ALA A 229 -14.66 8.37 13.89
C ALA A 229 -15.62 8.82 12.77
N ALA A 230 -16.90 9.01 13.12
CA ALA A 230 -17.91 9.53 12.17
C ALA A 230 -17.55 10.94 11.67
N GLU A 231 -17.07 11.80 12.56
CA GLU A 231 -16.66 13.16 12.22
C GLU A 231 -15.43 13.20 11.33
N LEU A 232 -14.45 12.32 11.55
CA LEU A 232 -13.29 12.16 10.65
C LEU A 232 -13.74 11.79 9.22
N VAL A 233 -14.65 10.81 9.11
CA VAL A 233 -15.19 10.43 7.80
C VAL A 233 -15.90 11.62 7.13
N ARG A 234 -16.66 12.42 7.89
CA ARG A 234 -17.30 13.66 7.37
C ARG A 234 -16.24 14.64 6.86
N LEU A 235 -15.20 14.94 7.66
CA LEU A 235 -14.14 15.90 7.29
C LEU A 235 -13.48 15.55 5.96
N PHE A 236 -13.14 14.25 5.78
CA PHE A 236 -12.51 13.80 4.55
C PHE A 236 -13.49 13.68 3.37
N ARG A 237 -14.79 13.48 3.61
CA ARG A 237 -15.83 13.49 2.57
C ARG A 237 -16.09 14.89 2.04
N ASP A 238 -16.08 15.87 2.94
CA ASP A 238 -16.33 17.27 2.60
C ASP A 238 -15.11 17.94 1.93
N ALA A 239 -13.93 17.31 2.02
CA ALA A 239 -12.77 17.71 1.27
C ALA A 239 -12.93 17.30 -0.22
N PRO A 240 -12.43 18.09 -1.18
CA PRO A 240 -12.55 17.79 -2.60
C PRO A 240 -11.80 16.50 -2.94
N MET A 241 -12.51 15.36 -2.94
CA MET A 241 -11.97 14.05 -3.25
C MET A 241 -12.13 13.74 -4.74
N THR A 242 -11.03 13.42 -5.41
CA THR A 242 -11.06 12.86 -6.76
C THR A 242 -11.18 11.33 -6.69
N GLY A 243 -12.38 10.83 -6.93
CA GLY A 243 -12.67 9.41 -7.15
C GLY A 243 -12.91 8.61 -5.87
N HIS A 244 -14.17 8.24 -5.63
CA HIS A 244 -14.51 7.18 -4.68
C HIS A 244 -14.07 5.85 -5.28
N ALA A 245 -12.96 5.29 -4.81
CA ALA A 245 -12.69 3.88 -5.06
C ALA A 245 -13.77 3.07 -4.35
N ALA A 246 -14.33 2.07 -5.02
CA ALA A 246 -15.25 1.13 -4.39
C ALA A 246 -14.49 0.33 -3.32
N LEU A 247 -14.67 0.71 -2.05
CA LEU A 247 -13.86 0.20 -0.95
C LEU A 247 -14.16 -1.27 -0.65
N ASP A 248 -15.45 -1.65 -0.61
CA ASP A 248 -15.84 -3.01 -0.24
C ASP A 248 -15.31 -4.07 -1.22
N PRO A 249 -15.48 -3.95 -2.56
CA PRO A 249 -14.85 -4.85 -3.50
C PRO A 249 -13.33 -4.88 -3.41
N ALA A 250 -12.70 -3.73 -3.15
CA ALA A 250 -11.25 -3.65 -3.00
C ALA A 250 -10.76 -4.38 -1.76
N LEU A 251 -11.46 -4.28 -0.63
CA LEU A 251 -11.14 -5.02 0.61
C LEU A 251 -11.31 -6.52 0.42
N LEU A 252 -12.40 -6.96 -0.21
CA LEU A 252 -12.66 -8.38 -0.48
C LEU A 252 -11.56 -8.99 -1.36
N LEU A 253 -11.21 -8.33 -2.47
CA LEU A 253 -10.17 -8.80 -3.37
C LEU A 253 -8.79 -8.78 -2.70
N ALA A 254 -8.45 -7.71 -1.98
CA ALA A 254 -7.19 -7.61 -1.25
C ALA A 254 -7.07 -8.68 -0.17
N SER A 255 -8.16 -8.99 0.56
CA SER A 255 -8.17 -10.07 1.57
C SER A 255 -7.90 -11.43 0.95
N ARG A 256 -8.50 -11.73 -0.20
CA ARG A 256 -8.24 -12.96 -0.95
C ARG A 256 -6.76 -13.02 -1.37
N PHE A 257 -6.24 -11.96 -1.98
CA PHE A 257 -4.84 -11.89 -2.41
C PHE A 257 -3.85 -12.01 -1.24
N CYS A 258 -4.17 -11.42 -0.07
CA CYS A 258 -3.35 -11.61 1.13
C CYS A 258 -3.31 -13.08 1.54
N ALA A 259 -4.46 -13.76 1.60
CA ALA A 259 -4.53 -15.18 1.97
C ALA A 259 -3.77 -16.09 0.99
N GLU A 260 -3.94 -15.90 -0.32
CA GLU A 260 -3.26 -16.66 -1.37
C GLU A 260 -1.74 -16.47 -1.37
N GLN A 261 -1.27 -15.34 -0.87
CA GLN A 261 0.15 -14.93 -0.85
C GLN A 261 0.82 -15.14 0.51
N GLN A 262 0.12 -15.68 1.48
CA GLN A 262 0.59 -15.88 2.88
C GLN A 262 1.00 -14.56 3.56
N LEU A 263 0.23 -13.50 3.35
CA LEU A 263 0.35 -12.20 4.02
C LEU A 263 -0.49 -12.14 5.31
#